data_46a7ab237d5b6b0d0683962b08170915
#
_entry.id   46a7ab237d5b6b0d0683962b08170915
#
_cell.length_a   1.000
_cell.length_b   1.000
_cell.length_c   1.000
_cell.angle_alpha   90.00
_cell.angle_beta   90.00
_cell.angle_gamma   90.00
#
_symmetry.space_group_name_H-M   'P 1'
#
loop_
_entity.id
_entity.type
_entity.pdbx_description
1 polymer ?
#
loop_
_entity_poly.entity_id
_entity_poly.type
_entity_poly.pdbx_seq_one_letter_code
_entity_poly.pdbx_strand_id
1 'polypeptide(L)'
;MKQYIGTKEVQATPMNRGDYNALRGWQVPENENPADDGYLVVYPNGEPNVKEFNGYVSWSPKKQFEEAYQVADTFKDRLTIEYAQLEERHRKLRVFMETTAFRDLPEESRTLLAEQEVAMGNYSAILNTRIIMLMDDVSQD
;
A
#
# COMPACT_ATOMS: atom_id res chain seq x y z
N MET A 1 13.91 9.94 17.29
CA MET A 1 12.75 9.48 16.49
C MET A 1 12.98 8.06 16.01
N LYS A 2 11.90 7.28 15.90
CA LYS A 2 11.93 5.93 15.34
C LYS A 2 11.17 5.91 14.01
N GLN A 3 11.50 4.97 13.15
CA GLN A 3 10.76 4.77 11.91
C GLN A 3 9.64 3.76 12.13
N TYR A 4 8.52 3.97 11.43
CA TYR A 4 7.35 3.08 11.50
C TYR A 4 6.88 2.76 10.08
N ILE A 5 6.38 1.55 9.90
CA ILE A 5 5.74 1.11 8.65
C ILE A 5 4.28 0.83 8.96
N GLY A 6 3.37 1.41 8.16
CA GLY A 6 1.93 1.22 8.35
C GLY A 6 1.45 -0.12 7.80
N THR A 7 0.47 -0.69 8.49
CA THR A 7 -0.13 -1.98 8.11
C THR A 7 -1.66 -1.91 8.00
N LYS A 8 -2.26 -0.72 8.07
CA LYS A 8 -3.72 -0.57 8.08
C LYS A 8 -4.32 -0.74 6.69
N GLU A 9 -5.48 -1.38 6.65
CA GLU A 9 -6.38 -1.36 5.51
C GLU A 9 -7.45 -0.31 5.79
N VAL A 10 -7.80 0.49 4.77
CA VAL A 10 -8.76 1.59 4.90
C VAL A 10 -9.73 1.55 3.73
N GLN A 11 -10.87 2.24 3.90
CA GLN A 11 -11.78 2.54 2.80
C GLN A 11 -11.62 4.02 2.47
N ALA A 12 -11.72 4.38 1.20
CA ALA A 12 -11.54 5.77 0.81
C ALA A 12 -12.31 6.09 -0.45
N THR A 13 -12.65 7.36 -0.59
CA THR A 13 -13.25 7.90 -1.80
C THR A 13 -12.65 9.28 -2.09
N PRO A 14 -12.46 9.65 -3.37
CA PRO A 14 -11.98 10.99 -3.68
C PRO A 14 -12.92 12.06 -3.12
N MET A 15 -12.34 13.06 -2.47
CA MET A 15 -13.08 14.18 -1.90
C MET A 15 -12.14 15.36 -1.69
N ASN A 16 -12.53 16.54 -2.15
CA ASN A 16 -11.71 17.72 -1.93
C ASN A 16 -11.82 18.22 -0.47
N ARG A 17 -10.89 19.09 -0.09
CA ARG A 17 -10.82 19.64 1.27
C ARG A 17 -12.13 20.34 1.67
N GLY A 18 -12.70 21.13 0.76
CA GLY A 18 -13.92 21.90 1.04
C GLY A 18 -15.11 21.01 1.34
N ASP A 19 -15.29 19.95 0.54
CA ASP A 19 -16.38 19.00 0.73
C ASP A 19 -16.22 18.22 2.03
N TYR A 20 -15.00 17.84 2.39
CA TYR A 20 -14.75 17.19 3.67
C TYR A 20 -15.07 18.12 4.85
N ASN A 21 -14.63 19.38 4.78
CA ASN A 21 -14.92 20.35 5.85
C ASN A 21 -16.42 20.58 5.98
N ALA A 22 -17.15 20.64 4.86
CA ALA A 22 -18.62 20.76 4.88
C ALA A 22 -19.26 19.54 5.56
N LEU A 23 -18.77 18.33 5.26
CA LEU A 23 -19.24 17.10 5.92
C LEU A 23 -19.05 17.18 7.44
N ARG A 24 -17.93 17.73 7.90
CA ARG A 24 -17.62 17.88 9.32
C ARG A 24 -18.32 19.09 9.96
N GLY A 25 -18.96 19.94 9.19
CA GLY A 25 -19.53 21.19 9.69
C GLY A 25 -18.48 22.24 10.03
N TRP A 26 -17.32 22.18 9.40
CA TRP A 26 -16.21 23.10 9.63
C TRP A 26 -16.08 24.08 8.49
N GLN A 27 -15.56 25.28 8.80
CA GLN A 27 -15.15 26.25 7.79
C GLN A 27 -13.72 25.96 7.36
N VAL A 28 -13.44 26.17 6.07
CA VAL A 28 -12.06 26.05 5.56
C VAL A 28 -11.31 27.31 6.00
N PRO A 29 -10.15 27.18 6.68
CA PRO A 29 -9.31 28.31 7.03
C PRO A 29 -8.89 29.11 5.79
N GLU A 30 -8.69 30.43 5.95
CA GLU A 30 -8.33 31.32 4.84
C GLU A 30 -7.02 30.93 4.15
N ASN A 31 -6.09 30.31 4.90
CA ASN A 31 -4.79 29.88 4.37
C ASN A 31 -4.84 28.50 3.70
N GLU A 32 -6.01 27.88 3.59
CA GLU A 32 -6.19 26.58 2.94
C GLU A 32 -7.10 26.72 1.72
N ASN A 33 -6.85 25.89 0.71
CA ASN A 33 -7.62 25.90 -0.53
C ASN A 33 -8.70 24.81 -0.48
N PRO A 34 -10.00 25.17 -0.52
CA PRO A 34 -11.09 24.19 -0.51
C PRO A 34 -11.10 23.28 -1.75
N ALA A 35 -10.44 23.69 -2.83
CA ALA A 35 -10.36 22.89 -4.06
C ALA A 35 -9.24 21.84 -4.04
N ASP A 36 -8.43 21.80 -2.98
CA ASP A 36 -7.36 20.82 -2.86
C ASP A 36 -7.92 19.39 -2.96
N ASP A 37 -7.39 18.61 -3.90
CA ASP A 37 -7.77 17.22 -4.10
C ASP A 37 -7.26 16.35 -2.96
N GLY A 38 -8.07 15.35 -2.62
CA GLY A 38 -7.73 14.41 -1.58
C GLY A 38 -8.72 13.28 -1.49
N TYR A 39 -8.75 12.65 -0.34
CA TYR A 39 -9.60 11.48 -0.07
C TYR A 39 -10.25 11.61 1.30
N LEU A 40 -11.55 11.27 1.34
CA LEU A 40 -12.19 10.88 2.60
C LEU A 40 -11.69 9.48 2.91
N VAL A 41 -11.09 9.29 4.08
CA VAL A 41 -10.53 8.01 4.51
C VAL A 41 -11.32 7.51 5.72
N VAL A 42 -11.78 6.25 5.63
CA VAL A 42 -12.50 5.61 6.74
C VAL A 42 -11.63 4.49 7.30
N TYR A 43 -11.40 4.54 8.60
CA TYR A 43 -10.70 3.50 9.36
C TYR A 43 -11.77 2.62 10.01
N PRO A 44 -12.08 1.43 9.43
CA PRO A 44 -13.24 0.64 9.88
C PRO A 44 -13.21 0.21 11.35
N ASN A 45 -12.00 0.04 11.90
CA ASN A 45 -11.81 -0.39 13.28
C ASN A 45 -11.60 0.78 14.25
N GLY A 46 -11.71 2.03 13.77
CA GLY A 46 -11.56 3.22 14.60
C GLY A 46 -12.87 3.64 15.24
N GLU A 47 -12.79 4.44 16.30
CA GLU A 47 -13.97 5.00 16.96
C GLU A 47 -14.69 5.98 16.03
N PRO A 48 -15.99 5.80 15.77
CA PRO A 48 -16.73 6.71 14.88
C PRO A 48 -16.70 8.16 15.36
N ASN A 49 -16.43 9.06 14.44
CA ASN A 49 -16.42 10.50 14.70
C ASN A 49 -17.40 11.28 13.80
N VAL A 50 -18.05 10.59 12.86
CA VAL A 50 -19.11 11.14 12.03
C VAL A 50 -20.25 10.15 11.99
N LYS A 51 -21.49 10.62 12.21
CA LYS A 51 -22.66 9.78 12.37
C LYS A 51 -22.95 8.86 11.18
N GLU A 52 -22.61 9.32 9.97
CA GLU A 52 -22.93 8.63 8.71
C GLU A 52 -21.97 7.49 8.37
N PHE A 53 -20.88 7.29 9.16
CA PHE A 53 -19.86 6.31 8.85
C PHE A 53 -19.61 5.35 10.01
N ASN A 54 -19.37 4.09 9.66
CA ASN A 54 -19.05 3.03 10.64
C ASN A 54 -17.53 2.95 10.85
N GLY A 55 -16.94 4.01 11.39
CA GLY A 55 -15.51 4.06 11.66
C GLY A 55 -15.03 5.49 11.79
N TYR A 56 -13.77 5.64 12.07
CA TYR A 56 -13.14 6.95 12.18
C TYR A 56 -12.88 7.50 10.79
N VAL A 57 -13.32 8.73 10.51
CA VAL A 57 -13.07 9.39 9.23
C VAL A 57 -12.01 10.48 9.38
N SER A 58 -11.24 10.64 8.32
CA SER A 58 -10.22 11.67 8.20
C SER A 58 -10.13 12.09 6.74
N TRP A 59 -9.48 13.20 6.48
CA TRP A 59 -9.17 13.63 5.13
C TRP A 59 -7.66 13.58 4.91
N SER A 60 -7.25 13.10 3.74
CA SER A 60 -5.85 13.04 3.35
C SER A 60 -5.65 13.74 2.02
N PRO A 61 -4.62 14.60 1.87
CA PRO A 61 -4.27 15.15 0.56
C PRO A 61 -3.96 14.03 -0.42
N LYS A 62 -4.29 14.26 -1.69
CA LYS A 62 -4.19 13.24 -2.74
C LYS A 62 -2.81 12.58 -2.81
N LYS A 63 -1.75 13.37 -2.84
CA LYS A 63 -0.39 12.86 -2.98
C LYS A 63 -0.01 11.95 -1.80
N GLN A 64 -0.26 12.40 -0.58
CA GLN A 64 0.07 11.63 0.62
C GLN A 64 -0.71 10.33 0.68
N PHE A 65 -2.00 10.36 0.29
CA PHE A 65 -2.82 9.15 0.28
C PHE A 65 -2.31 8.14 -0.77
N GLU A 66 -2.08 8.59 -1.99
CA GLU A 66 -1.68 7.70 -3.09
C GLU A 66 -0.27 7.14 -2.91
N GLU A 67 0.60 7.81 -2.17
CA GLU A 67 1.91 7.29 -1.80
C GLU A 67 1.83 6.19 -0.73
N ALA A 68 0.81 6.26 0.14
CA ALA A 68 0.66 5.34 1.27
C ALA A 68 -0.22 4.14 0.97
N TYR A 69 -1.18 4.27 0.04
CA TYR A 69 -2.22 3.27 -0.19
C TYR A 69 -2.37 2.96 -1.67
N GLN A 70 -2.69 1.70 -1.97
CA GLN A 70 -3.00 1.23 -3.32
C GLN A 70 -4.39 0.63 -3.33
N VAL A 71 -5.07 0.71 -4.49
CA VAL A 71 -6.41 0.14 -4.66
C VAL A 71 -6.36 -1.37 -4.43
N ALA A 72 -7.24 -1.86 -3.54
CA ALA A 72 -7.31 -3.27 -3.17
C ALA A 72 -8.76 -3.79 -3.18
N ASP A 73 -9.57 -3.30 -4.10
CA ASP A 73 -10.99 -3.67 -4.19
C ASP A 73 -11.19 -5.11 -4.64
N THR A 74 -10.47 -5.52 -5.67
CA THR A 74 -10.62 -6.83 -6.28
C THR A 74 -9.54 -7.79 -5.82
N PHE A 75 -9.78 -9.08 -5.99
CA PHE A 75 -8.78 -10.11 -5.76
C PHE A 75 -7.53 -9.87 -6.63
N LYS A 76 -7.73 -9.46 -7.88
CA LYS A 76 -6.63 -9.14 -8.79
C LYS A 76 -5.81 -7.96 -8.28
N ASP A 77 -6.46 -6.90 -7.76
CA ASP A 77 -5.76 -5.77 -7.16
C ASP A 77 -4.85 -6.21 -6.02
N ARG A 78 -5.37 -7.03 -5.11
CA ARG A 78 -4.61 -7.51 -3.95
C ARG A 78 -3.43 -8.37 -4.37
N LEU A 79 -3.63 -9.23 -5.38
CA LEU A 79 -2.57 -10.09 -5.91
C LEU A 79 -1.47 -9.26 -6.58
N THR A 80 -1.85 -8.21 -7.30
CA THR A 80 -0.92 -7.28 -7.93
C THR A 80 -0.07 -6.53 -6.90
N ILE A 81 -0.69 -6.12 -5.78
CA ILE A 81 0.02 -5.47 -4.67
C ILE A 81 1.04 -6.44 -4.05
N GLU A 82 0.62 -7.68 -3.78
CA GLU A 82 1.49 -8.71 -3.22
C GLU A 82 2.70 -8.96 -4.13
N TYR A 83 2.47 -9.09 -5.42
CA TYR A 83 3.53 -9.27 -6.42
C TYR A 83 4.51 -8.09 -6.41
N ALA A 84 4.01 -6.87 -6.44
CA ALA A 84 4.85 -5.67 -6.48
C ALA A 84 5.70 -5.54 -5.21
N GLN A 85 5.12 -5.83 -4.05
CA GLN A 85 5.84 -5.78 -2.77
C GLN A 85 6.92 -6.87 -2.70
N LEU A 86 6.61 -8.06 -3.19
CA LEU A 86 7.57 -9.16 -3.22
C LEU A 86 8.73 -8.84 -4.17
N GLU A 87 8.44 -8.32 -5.36
CA GLU A 87 9.46 -7.92 -6.33
C GLU A 87 10.41 -6.86 -5.74
N GLU A 88 9.88 -5.88 -5.02
CA GLU A 88 10.69 -4.84 -4.39
C GLU A 88 11.59 -5.43 -3.30
N ARG A 89 11.07 -6.31 -2.45
CA ARG A 89 11.85 -6.99 -1.41
C ARG A 89 12.92 -7.88 -2.03
N HIS A 90 12.57 -8.61 -3.07
CA HIS A 90 13.49 -9.51 -3.79
C HIS A 90 14.62 -8.71 -4.43
N ARG A 91 14.30 -7.59 -5.07
CA ARG A 91 15.29 -6.70 -5.65
C ARG A 91 16.28 -6.19 -4.59
N LYS A 92 15.76 -5.73 -3.45
CA LYS A 92 16.60 -5.23 -2.35
C LYS A 92 17.53 -6.32 -1.81
N LEU A 93 17.03 -7.54 -1.69
CA LEU A 93 17.85 -8.66 -1.24
C LEU A 93 18.97 -8.95 -2.22
N ARG A 94 18.67 -9.02 -3.52
CA ARG A 94 19.70 -9.24 -4.55
C ARG A 94 20.79 -8.17 -4.53
N VAL A 95 20.37 -6.90 -4.37
CA VAL A 95 21.33 -5.79 -4.27
C VAL A 95 22.20 -5.94 -3.00
N PHE A 96 21.60 -6.26 -1.87
CA PHE A 96 22.34 -6.48 -0.64
C PHE A 96 23.34 -7.62 -0.78
N MET A 97 23.00 -8.71 -1.47
CA MET A 97 23.88 -9.86 -1.68
C MET A 97 25.13 -9.54 -2.50
N GLU A 98 25.17 -8.42 -3.19
CA GLU A 98 26.33 -7.94 -3.93
C GLU A 98 27.27 -7.07 -3.06
N THR A 99 26.90 -6.77 -1.83
CA THR A 99 27.64 -5.87 -0.95
C THR A 99 28.70 -6.60 -0.11
N THR A 100 29.69 -5.83 0.36
CA THR A 100 30.68 -6.32 1.34
C THR A 100 30.01 -6.72 2.65
N ALA A 101 28.99 -5.98 3.07
CA ALA A 101 28.22 -6.29 4.28
C ALA A 101 27.63 -7.71 4.24
N PHE A 102 27.14 -8.15 3.08
CA PHE A 102 26.66 -9.51 2.91
C PHE A 102 27.81 -10.52 3.05
N ARG A 103 28.94 -10.26 2.39
CA ARG A 103 30.10 -11.17 2.43
C ARG A 103 30.69 -11.31 3.84
N ASP A 104 30.54 -10.29 4.67
CA ASP A 104 31.04 -10.28 6.06
C ASP A 104 30.11 -10.97 7.04
N LEU A 105 28.90 -11.37 6.61
CA LEU A 105 27.97 -12.12 7.45
C LEU A 105 28.49 -13.54 7.71
N PRO A 106 28.09 -14.15 8.84
CA PRO A 106 28.36 -15.57 9.09
C PRO A 106 27.82 -16.44 7.95
N GLU A 107 28.49 -17.55 7.69
CA GLU A 107 28.11 -18.47 6.61
C GLU A 107 26.64 -18.91 6.70
N GLU A 108 26.17 -19.22 7.91
CA GLU A 108 24.77 -19.63 8.11
C GLU A 108 23.79 -18.55 7.65
N SER A 109 24.05 -17.29 7.98
CA SER A 109 23.22 -16.17 7.56
C SER A 109 23.23 -15.99 6.05
N ARG A 110 24.42 -16.12 5.43
CA ARG A 110 24.54 -16.02 3.97
C ARG A 110 23.78 -17.14 3.26
N THR A 111 23.86 -18.35 3.79
CA THR A 111 23.12 -19.49 3.24
C THR A 111 21.62 -19.28 3.31
N LEU A 112 21.11 -18.82 4.45
CA LEU A 112 19.68 -18.54 4.62
C LEU A 112 19.20 -17.44 3.68
N LEU A 113 19.97 -16.37 3.52
CA LEU A 113 19.62 -15.29 2.59
C LEU A 113 19.63 -15.77 1.13
N ALA A 114 20.58 -16.63 0.76
CA ALA A 114 20.60 -17.22 -0.58
C ALA A 114 19.37 -18.11 -0.82
N GLU A 115 18.98 -18.91 0.16
CA GLU A 115 17.76 -19.72 0.10
C GLU A 115 16.52 -18.84 0.00
N GLN A 116 16.47 -17.73 0.76
CA GLN A 116 15.37 -16.79 0.70
C GLN A 116 15.26 -16.15 -0.68
N GLU A 117 16.39 -15.76 -1.29
CA GLU A 117 16.41 -15.18 -2.63
C GLU A 117 15.78 -16.15 -3.65
N VAL A 118 16.15 -17.43 -3.61
CA VAL A 118 15.58 -18.44 -4.51
C VAL A 118 14.09 -18.61 -4.27
N ALA A 119 13.67 -18.69 -3.00
CA ALA A 119 12.26 -18.84 -2.63
C ALA A 119 11.42 -17.63 -3.09
N MET A 120 11.95 -16.42 -2.96
CA MET A 120 11.28 -15.20 -3.42
C MET A 120 11.15 -15.20 -4.94
N GLY A 121 12.17 -15.64 -5.67
CA GLY A 121 12.11 -15.75 -7.13
C GLY A 121 11.04 -16.73 -7.60
N ASN A 122 10.96 -17.89 -6.95
CA ASN A 122 9.94 -18.90 -7.26
C ASN A 122 8.55 -18.41 -6.94
N TYR A 123 8.36 -17.78 -5.81
CA TYR A 123 7.08 -17.20 -5.39
C TYR A 123 6.64 -16.11 -6.37
N SER A 124 7.55 -15.21 -6.73
CA SER A 124 7.28 -14.15 -7.68
C SER A 124 6.81 -14.68 -9.04
N ALA A 125 7.46 -15.73 -9.56
CA ALA A 125 7.07 -16.35 -10.80
C ALA A 125 5.65 -16.93 -10.74
N ILE A 126 5.29 -17.54 -9.61
CA ILE A 126 3.93 -18.08 -9.39
C ILE A 126 2.90 -16.94 -9.39
N LEU A 127 3.16 -15.86 -8.67
CA LEU A 127 2.24 -14.71 -8.62
C LEU A 127 2.07 -14.10 -10.00
N ASN A 128 3.15 -13.93 -10.74
CA ASN A 128 3.10 -13.39 -12.10
C ASN A 128 2.23 -14.25 -13.02
N THR A 129 2.39 -15.56 -12.97
CA THR A 129 1.57 -16.50 -13.74
C THR A 129 0.10 -16.39 -13.36
N ARG A 130 -0.21 -16.31 -12.07
CA ARG A 130 -1.59 -16.17 -11.59
C ARG A 130 -2.23 -14.85 -12.07
N ILE A 131 -1.47 -13.76 -12.06
CA ILE A 131 -1.94 -12.46 -12.56
C ILE A 131 -2.24 -12.54 -14.06
N ILE A 132 -1.34 -13.15 -14.84
CA ILE A 132 -1.53 -13.33 -16.29
C ILE A 132 -2.79 -14.15 -16.57
N MET A 133 -3.01 -15.22 -15.82
CA MET A 133 -4.21 -16.06 -15.97
C MET A 133 -5.50 -15.27 -15.73
N LEU A 134 -5.52 -14.38 -14.72
CA LEU A 134 -6.67 -13.52 -14.46
C LEU A 134 -6.93 -12.52 -15.60
N MET A 135 -5.88 -12.02 -16.24
CA MET A 135 -6.00 -11.13 -17.40
C MET A 135 -6.58 -11.86 -18.61
N ASP A 136 -6.14 -13.10 -18.85
CA ASP A 136 -6.64 -13.92 -19.94
C ASP A 136 -8.12 -14.25 -19.76
N ASP A 137 -8.56 -14.56 -18.53
CA ASP A 137 -9.97 -14.81 -18.22
C ASP A 137 -10.84 -13.59 -18.53
N VAL A 138 -10.37 -12.38 -18.21
CA VAL A 138 -11.08 -11.14 -18.51
C VAL A 138 -11.14 -10.89 -20.01
N SER A 139 -10.11 -11.24 -20.76
CA SER A 139 -10.06 -11.04 -22.21
C SER A 139 -10.92 -12.01 -23.00
N GLN A 140 -11.38 -13.12 -22.38
CA GLN A 140 -12.26 -14.11 -23.01
C GLN A 140 -13.74 -13.78 -22.83
N ASP A 141 -14.07 -12.87 -21.94
CA ASP A 141 -15.42 -12.38 -21.71
C ASP A 141 -15.71 -11.14 -22.55
#